data_98bc086fefaffcfeeb541e6f412f32c1
#
_entry.id   98bc086fefaffcfeeb541e6f412f32c1
#
_cell.length_a   1.000
_cell.length_b   1.000
_cell.length_c   1.000
_cell.angle_alpha   90.00
_cell.angle_beta   90.00
_cell.angle_gamma   90.00
#
_symmetry.space_group_name_H-M   'P 1'
#
loop_
_entity.id
_entity.type
_entity.pdbx_description
1 polymer ?
#
loop_
_entity_poly.entity_id
_entity_poly.type
_entity_poly.pdbx_seq_one_letter_code
_entity_poly.pdbx_strand_id
1 'polypeptide(L)'
;MSVLSAMHIDRVSRLPCVACKVLLGVETRPIEIHHIESDRHAFSDFLVLGLCWEHHQGYTGVHGRHRLGFEKLHGITQMQLLGVVTSMLLADRQSLVGG
;
A
#
# COMPACT_ATOMS: atom_id res chain seq x y z
N MET A 1 -2.81 -14.63 12.52
CA MET A 1 -2.14 -13.32 12.40
C MET A 1 -1.41 -13.03 13.70
N SER A 2 -0.14 -12.66 13.63
CA SER A 2 0.63 -12.30 14.81
C SER A 2 0.26 -10.89 15.28
N VAL A 3 0.66 -10.57 16.52
CA VAL A 3 0.44 -9.21 17.06
C VAL A 3 1.17 -8.18 16.19
N LEU A 4 2.41 -8.48 15.78
CA LEU A 4 3.18 -7.54 14.94
C LEU A 4 2.54 -7.34 13.58
N SER A 5 2.04 -8.38 12.94
CA SER A 5 1.38 -8.22 11.64
C SER A 5 0.07 -7.47 11.77
N ALA A 6 -0.69 -7.69 12.85
CA ALA A 6 -1.91 -6.91 13.09
C ALA A 6 -1.60 -5.43 13.30
N MET A 7 -0.55 -5.12 14.05
CA MET A 7 -0.12 -3.74 14.25
C MET A 7 0.32 -3.09 12.94
N HIS A 8 1.05 -3.84 12.12
CA HIS A 8 1.50 -3.32 10.82
C HIS A 8 0.32 -3.00 9.91
N ILE A 9 -0.62 -3.95 9.77
CA ILE A 9 -1.83 -3.74 8.96
C ILE A 9 -2.61 -2.51 9.44
N ASP A 10 -2.78 -2.38 10.76
CA ASP A 10 -3.46 -1.22 11.34
C ASP A 10 -2.76 0.09 10.95
N ARG A 11 -1.44 0.14 11.04
CA ARG A 11 -0.68 1.33 10.70
C ARG A 11 -0.79 1.67 9.21
N VAL A 12 -0.68 0.67 8.33
CA VAL A 12 -0.85 0.88 6.90
C VAL A 12 -2.26 1.38 6.58
N SER A 13 -3.28 0.85 7.28
CA SER A 13 -4.67 1.25 7.06
C SER A 13 -4.95 2.72 7.35
N ARG A 14 -4.08 3.37 8.12
CA ARG A 14 -4.23 4.79 8.47
C ARG A 14 -3.51 5.71 7.49
N LEU A 15 -2.75 5.16 6.56
CA LEU A 15 -2.07 5.95 5.53
C LEU A 15 -3.03 6.26 4.38
N PRO A 16 -2.77 7.31 3.60
CA PRO A 16 -3.51 7.52 2.37
C PRO A 16 -3.10 6.50 1.30
N CYS A 17 -3.85 6.46 0.20
CA CYS A 17 -3.52 5.60 -0.94
C CYS A 17 -2.11 5.88 -1.44
N VAL A 18 -1.25 4.87 -1.42
CA VAL A 18 0.14 5.04 -1.84
C VAL A 18 0.24 5.36 -3.33
N ALA A 19 -0.62 4.79 -4.15
CA ALA A 19 -0.62 5.07 -5.59
C ALA A 19 -1.05 6.50 -5.89
N CYS A 20 -2.11 6.99 -5.25
CA CYS A 20 -2.53 8.38 -5.42
C CYS A 20 -1.44 9.34 -5.00
N LYS A 21 -0.76 9.04 -3.91
CA LYS A 21 0.30 9.90 -3.39
C LYS A 21 1.46 9.99 -4.38
N VAL A 22 1.91 8.87 -4.91
CA VAL A 22 3.06 8.84 -5.83
C VAL A 22 2.69 9.36 -7.21
N LEU A 23 1.55 8.93 -7.73
CA LEU A 23 1.18 9.22 -9.13
C LEU A 23 0.53 10.59 -9.30
N LEU A 24 -0.23 11.04 -8.30
CA LEU A 24 -1.04 12.25 -8.42
C LEU A 24 -0.67 13.32 -7.40
N GLY A 25 0.14 12.99 -6.41
CA GLY A 25 0.51 13.95 -5.37
C GLY A 25 -0.65 14.31 -4.44
N VAL A 26 -1.64 13.44 -4.32
CA VAL A 26 -2.83 13.69 -3.49
C VAL A 26 -2.99 12.60 -2.44
N GLU A 27 -3.68 12.94 -1.34
CA GLU A 27 -3.99 12.01 -0.28
C GLU A 27 -5.45 11.58 -0.41
N THR A 28 -5.63 10.30 -0.73
CA THR A 28 -6.96 9.72 -0.95
C THR A 28 -7.26 8.70 0.13
N ARG A 29 -8.44 8.79 0.72
CA ARG A 29 -9.02 7.86 1.69
C ARG A 29 -10.49 7.67 1.35
N PRO A 30 -11.12 6.56 1.75
CA PRO A 30 -10.54 5.44 2.49
C PRO A 30 -9.67 4.56 1.62
N ILE A 31 -8.89 3.70 2.25
CA ILE A 31 -8.05 2.73 1.54
C ILE A 31 -8.45 1.31 1.91
N GLU A 32 -8.03 0.39 1.06
CA GLU A 32 -8.17 -1.05 1.26
C GLU A 32 -6.77 -1.66 1.33
N ILE A 33 -6.61 -2.71 2.14
CA ILE A 33 -5.33 -3.40 2.24
C ILE A 33 -5.21 -4.39 1.07
N HIS A 34 -4.11 -4.27 0.34
CA HIS A 34 -3.78 -5.15 -0.78
C HIS A 34 -2.52 -5.93 -0.46
N HIS A 35 -2.60 -7.27 -0.43
CA HIS A 35 -1.44 -8.13 -0.29
C HIS A 35 -0.77 -8.27 -1.65
N ILE A 36 0.55 -7.97 -1.71
CA ILE A 36 1.29 -7.99 -2.98
C ILE A 36 1.41 -9.42 -3.51
N GLU A 37 1.66 -10.37 -2.62
CA GLU A 37 1.80 -11.78 -2.99
C GLU A 37 0.50 -12.54 -2.78
N SER A 38 0.11 -13.35 -3.76
CA SER A 38 -1.07 -14.20 -3.65
C SER A 38 -0.83 -15.40 -2.73
N ASP A 39 0.39 -15.92 -2.71
CA ASP A 39 0.75 -17.05 -1.85
C ASP A 39 0.98 -16.54 -0.42
N ARG A 40 0.17 -17.05 0.50
CA ARG A 40 0.22 -16.60 1.90
C ARG A 40 1.30 -17.36 2.67
N HIS A 41 2.07 -16.61 3.43
CA HIS A 41 3.09 -17.16 4.34
C HIS A 41 3.18 -16.26 5.58
N ALA A 42 4.06 -16.64 6.53
CA ALA A 42 4.14 -15.97 7.83
C ALA A 42 4.38 -14.45 7.73
N PHE A 43 5.00 -13.98 6.64
CA PHE A 43 5.38 -12.58 6.50
C PHE A 43 4.54 -11.83 5.47
N SER A 44 3.51 -12.46 4.91
CA SER A 44 2.67 -11.84 3.86
C SER A 44 2.01 -10.56 4.31
N ASP A 45 1.65 -10.47 5.60
CA ASP A 45 0.97 -9.29 6.13
C ASP A 45 1.88 -8.06 6.23
N PHE A 46 3.19 -8.24 6.06
CA PHE A 46 4.12 -7.11 5.97
C PHE A 46 4.34 -6.64 4.54
N LEU A 47 3.85 -7.39 3.56
CA LEU A 47 3.99 -7.09 2.13
C LEU A 47 2.64 -6.59 1.59
N VAL A 48 2.20 -5.44 2.12
CA VAL A 48 0.88 -4.91 1.81
C VAL A 48 0.98 -3.45 1.40
N LEU A 49 0.01 -3.04 0.56
CA LEU A 49 -0.17 -1.66 0.14
C LEU A 49 -1.54 -1.18 0.63
N GLY A 50 -1.62 0.10 0.99
CA GLY A 50 -2.91 0.74 1.18
C GLY A 50 -3.30 1.42 -0.12
N LEU A 51 -4.39 0.99 -0.74
CA LEU A 51 -4.84 1.49 -2.04
C LEU A 51 -6.30 1.92 -1.95
N CYS A 52 -6.63 3.04 -2.60
CA CYS A 52 -8.03 3.42 -2.77
C CYS A 52 -8.73 2.38 -3.66
N TRP A 53 -10.06 2.40 -3.68
CA TRP A 53 -10.82 1.42 -4.46
C TRP A 53 -10.39 1.41 -5.93
N GLU A 54 -10.20 2.59 -6.54
CA GLU A 54 -9.84 2.68 -7.95
C GLU A 54 -8.50 2.00 -8.24
N HIS A 55 -7.47 2.28 -7.44
CA HIS A 55 -6.15 1.68 -7.65
C HIS A 55 -6.04 0.24 -7.15
N HIS A 56 -7.00 -0.22 -6.37
CA HIS A 56 -7.06 -1.61 -5.93
C HIS A 56 -7.92 -2.46 -6.87
N GLN A 57 -9.21 -2.14 -7.01
CA GLN A 57 -10.18 -2.96 -7.72
C GLN A 57 -10.73 -2.31 -8.99
N GLY A 58 -10.51 -1.01 -9.16
CA GLY A 58 -11.07 -0.28 -10.29
C GLY A 58 -10.35 -0.55 -11.61
N TYR A 59 -10.76 0.14 -12.65
CA TYR A 59 -10.25 -0.05 -14.00
C TYR A 59 -8.74 0.16 -14.10
N THR A 60 -8.19 1.10 -13.31
CA THR A 60 -6.76 1.39 -13.29
C THR A 60 -6.04 0.69 -12.13
N GLY A 61 -6.70 -0.21 -11.43
CA GLY A 61 -6.20 -0.86 -10.24
C GLY A 61 -5.48 -2.17 -10.49
N VAL A 62 -4.83 -2.69 -9.44
CA VAL A 62 -4.05 -3.93 -9.52
C VAL A 62 -4.92 -5.12 -9.90
N HIS A 63 -6.17 -5.18 -9.43
CA HIS A 63 -7.08 -6.27 -9.78
C HIS A 63 -7.75 -6.06 -11.13
N GLY A 64 -8.03 -4.81 -11.49
CA GLY A 64 -8.63 -4.51 -12.80
C GLY A 64 -7.66 -4.70 -13.96
N ARG A 65 -6.38 -4.43 -13.75
CA ARG A 65 -5.33 -4.52 -14.78
C ARG A 65 -4.44 -5.74 -14.64
N HIS A 66 -4.51 -6.46 -13.54
CA HIS A 66 -3.56 -7.46 -13.12
C HIS A 66 -2.18 -6.84 -12.85
N ARG A 67 -1.28 -7.61 -12.25
CA ARG A 67 0.00 -7.09 -11.77
C ARG A 67 0.80 -6.38 -12.86
N LEU A 68 1.05 -7.08 -13.98
CA LEU A 68 1.91 -6.53 -15.03
C LEU A 68 1.23 -5.36 -15.76
N GLY A 69 -0.08 -5.44 -15.97
CA GLY A 69 -0.82 -4.36 -16.60
C GLY A 69 -0.83 -3.10 -15.74
N PHE A 70 -1.01 -3.26 -14.43
CA PHE A 70 -0.95 -2.14 -13.49
C PHE A 70 0.43 -1.49 -13.53
N GLU A 71 1.49 -2.29 -13.42
CA GLU A 71 2.86 -1.75 -13.39
C GLU A 71 3.22 -1.06 -14.71
N LYS A 72 2.79 -1.62 -15.83
CA LYS A 72 3.02 -1.03 -17.14
C LYS A 72 2.25 0.28 -17.31
N LEU A 73 1.00 0.31 -16.89
CA LEU A 73 0.16 1.51 -17.01
C LEU A 73 0.72 2.67 -16.20
N HIS A 74 1.14 2.41 -14.97
CA HIS A 74 1.55 3.46 -14.04
C HIS A 74 3.05 3.73 -14.02
N GLY A 75 3.85 2.87 -14.65
CA GLY A 75 5.29 3.05 -14.68
C GLY A 75 5.98 2.85 -13.34
N ILE A 76 5.34 2.11 -12.42
CA ILE A 76 5.88 1.84 -11.10
C ILE A 76 5.47 0.42 -10.68
N THR A 77 6.39 -0.29 -10.01
CA THR A 77 6.09 -1.64 -9.55
C THR A 77 5.45 -1.63 -8.18
N GLN A 78 4.75 -2.72 -7.85
CA GLN A 78 4.20 -2.87 -6.51
C GLN A 78 5.30 -2.90 -5.45
N MET A 79 6.46 -3.45 -5.77
CA MET A 79 7.60 -3.47 -4.84
C MET A 79 8.13 -2.05 -4.60
N GLN A 80 8.16 -1.21 -5.63
CA GLN A 80 8.53 0.20 -5.46
C GLN A 80 7.51 0.93 -4.59
N LEU A 81 6.22 0.65 -4.78
CA LEU A 81 5.17 1.22 -3.93
C LEU A 81 5.32 0.75 -2.48
N LEU A 82 5.75 -0.49 -2.26
CA LEU A 82 6.02 -0.99 -0.91
C LEU A 82 7.12 -0.17 -0.24
N GLY A 83 8.16 0.19 -0.98
CA GLY A 83 9.21 1.08 -0.47
C GLY A 83 8.65 2.44 -0.06
N VAL A 84 7.71 2.98 -0.83
CA VAL A 84 7.05 4.25 -0.47
C VAL A 84 6.22 4.07 0.80
N VAL A 85 5.46 2.98 0.92
CA VAL A 85 4.71 2.69 2.15
C VAL A 85 5.63 2.67 3.36
N THR A 86 6.78 2.01 3.25
CA THR A 86 7.76 1.95 4.32
C THR A 86 8.23 3.37 4.70
N SER A 87 8.53 4.21 3.71
CA SER A 87 8.95 5.58 3.98
C SER A 87 7.87 6.40 4.67
N MET A 88 6.60 6.19 4.26
CA MET A 88 5.48 6.87 4.88
C MET A 88 5.30 6.45 6.34
N LEU A 89 5.46 5.16 6.63
CA LEU A 89 5.38 4.65 7.99
C LEU A 89 6.48 5.21 8.88
N LEU A 90 7.69 5.32 8.37
CA LEU A 90 8.81 5.88 9.11
C LEU A 90 8.60 7.37 9.41
N ALA A 91 8.08 8.11 8.43
CA ALA A 91 7.77 9.53 8.62
C ALA A 91 6.68 9.72 9.68
N ASP A 92 5.63 8.91 9.63
CA ASP A 92 4.53 8.93 10.59
C ASP A 92 5.03 8.61 12.00
N ARG A 93 5.87 7.58 12.12
CA ARG A 93 6.47 7.21 13.40
C ARG A 93 7.34 8.34 13.97
N GLN A 94 8.12 8.99 13.12
CA GLN A 94 8.96 10.10 13.54
C GLN A 94 8.12 11.26 14.06
N SER A 95 7.02 11.54 13.43
CA SER A 95 6.07 12.56 13.87
C SER A 95 5.52 12.23 15.26
N LEU A 96 5.18 10.96 15.51
CA LEU A 96 4.69 10.53 16.82
C LEU A 96 5.76 10.62 17.91
N VAL A 97 7.00 10.29 17.58
CA VAL A 97 8.12 10.29 18.54
C VAL A 97 8.65 11.70 18.77
N GLY A 98 8.73 12.48 17.71
CA GLY A 98 9.27 13.85 17.76
C GLY A 98 8.28 14.87 18.30
N GLY A 99 7.02 14.47 18.40
CA GLY A 99 5.97 15.34 18.97
C GLY A 99 6.00 15.34 20.50
#